data_b85ae0b6890c24317939b4aa18676245
#
_entry.id   b85ae0b6890c24317939b4aa18676245
#
_cell.length_a   1.000
_cell.length_b   1.000
_cell.length_c   1.000
_cell.angle_alpha   90.00
_cell.angle_beta   90.00
_cell.angle_gamma   90.00
#
_symmetry.space_group_name_H-M   'P 1'
#
loop_
_entity.id
_entity.type
_entity.pdbx_description
1 polymer ?
#
loop_
_entity_poly.entity_id
_entity_poly.type
_entity_poly.pdbx_seq_one_letter_code
_entity_poly.pdbx_strand_id
1 'polypeptide(L)'
;VNAVVASINPDQKMYYLACPENNRKVEQQGDGFYCEYDGKTYPTAVRRYVANARVMDASGIISASLFDEQATVVFGKTADRLHELREEAADAYKMSLNKASWQEWTFRVKAFASMWEGNLRKKYCVIDAKPVNFVAETRRTLSQLAEMA
;
A
#
# COMPACT_ATOMS: atom_id res chain seq x y z
N VAL A 1 4.70 14.21 -1.27
CA VAL A 1 5.02 14.47 0.15
C VAL A 1 6.08 13.50 0.66
N ASN A 2 6.95 13.98 1.50
CA ASN A 2 7.85 13.14 2.26
C ASN A 2 7.17 12.77 3.57
N ALA A 3 6.99 11.50 3.81
CA ALA A 3 6.24 11.03 4.95
C ALA A 3 6.78 9.68 5.46
N VAL A 4 6.42 9.38 6.69
CA VAL A 4 6.78 8.14 7.38
C VAL A 4 5.56 7.24 7.42
N VAL A 5 5.76 5.96 7.15
CA VAL A 5 4.72 4.96 7.43
C VAL A 5 4.68 4.76 8.94
N ALA A 6 3.67 5.31 9.59
CA ALA A 6 3.56 5.28 11.05
C ALA A 6 3.10 3.92 11.58
N SER A 7 2.15 3.29 10.92
CA SER A 7 1.68 1.95 11.32
C SER A 7 0.95 1.25 10.19
N ILE A 8 0.98 -0.08 10.26
CA ILE A 8 0.26 -0.97 9.36
C ILE A 8 -0.47 -1.98 10.24
N ASN A 9 -1.79 -2.04 10.13
CA ASN A 9 -2.58 -3.00 10.91
C ASN A 9 -2.34 -4.42 10.36
N PRO A 10 -1.78 -5.36 11.14
CA PRO A 10 -1.53 -6.72 10.67
C PRO A 10 -2.79 -7.56 10.51
N ASP A 11 -3.90 -7.16 11.13
CA ASP A 11 -5.16 -7.89 11.12
C ASP A 11 -6.08 -7.48 9.96
N GLN A 12 -5.70 -6.47 9.17
CA GLN A 12 -6.46 -6.05 8.00
C GLN A 12 -6.33 -7.05 6.85
N LYS A 13 -7.24 -6.95 5.90
CA LYS A 13 -7.11 -7.65 4.63
C LYS A 13 -6.02 -6.94 3.79
N MET A 14 -4.88 -7.60 3.65
CA MET A 14 -3.70 -7.03 3.01
C MET A 14 -3.69 -7.21 1.48
N TYR A 15 -4.35 -8.23 0.98
CA TYR A 15 -4.32 -8.61 -0.42
C TYR A 15 -5.61 -9.30 -0.85
N TYR A 16 -5.81 -9.40 -2.16
CA TYR A 16 -6.92 -10.13 -2.77
C TYR A 16 -6.41 -11.05 -3.88
N LEU A 17 -7.21 -12.05 -4.22
CA LEU A 17 -6.94 -12.91 -5.37
C LEU A 17 -7.38 -12.20 -6.64
N ALA A 18 -6.51 -12.13 -7.62
CA ALA A 18 -6.72 -11.45 -8.88
C ALA A 18 -6.49 -12.39 -10.07
N CYS A 19 -7.20 -12.10 -11.16
CA CYS A 19 -6.99 -12.77 -12.42
C CYS A 19 -5.58 -12.48 -12.95
N PRO A 20 -4.81 -13.51 -13.37
CA PRO A 20 -3.46 -13.29 -13.89
C PRO A 20 -3.41 -12.49 -15.20
N GLU A 21 -4.52 -12.42 -15.94
CA GLU A 21 -4.57 -11.70 -17.22
C GLU A 21 -5.04 -10.25 -17.08
N ASN A 22 -6.05 -9.96 -16.24
CA ASN A 22 -6.67 -8.64 -16.17
C ASN A 22 -6.60 -7.96 -14.80
N ASN A 23 -6.00 -8.61 -13.79
CA ASN A 23 -5.85 -8.13 -12.41
C ASN A 23 -7.17 -7.84 -11.68
N ARG A 24 -8.30 -8.32 -12.21
CA ARG A 24 -9.60 -8.19 -11.55
C ARG A 24 -9.77 -9.25 -10.47
N LYS A 25 -10.59 -8.93 -9.47
CA LYS A 25 -10.88 -9.88 -8.38
C LYS A 25 -11.45 -11.18 -8.93
N VAL A 26 -10.96 -12.29 -8.42
CA VAL A 26 -11.48 -13.63 -8.69
C VAL A 26 -11.92 -14.31 -7.42
N GLU A 27 -12.81 -15.29 -7.54
CA GLU A 27 -13.27 -16.12 -6.43
C GLU A 27 -12.90 -17.56 -6.68
N GLN A 28 -12.45 -18.24 -5.64
CA GLN A 28 -12.13 -19.65 -5.73
C GLN A 28 -13.43 -20.48 -5.87
N GLN A 29 -13.51 -21.23 -6.95
CA GLN A 29 -14.60 -22.18 -7.21
C GLN A 29 -14.02 -23.56 -7.53
N GLY A 30 -14.15 -24.51 -6.56
CA GLY A 30 -13.53 -25.82 -6.72
C GLY A 30 -12.01 -25.72 -6.84
N ASP A 31 -11.47 -26.30 -7.91
CA ASP A 31 -10.02 -26.27 -8.20
C ASP A 31 -9.58 -25.06 -9.02
N GLY A 32 -10.51 -24.18 -9.41
CA GLY A 32 -10.22 -23.01 -10.23
C GLY A 32 -10.64 -21.70 -9.60
N PHE A 33 -10.40 -20.62 -10.34
CA PHE A 33 -10.70 -19.26 -9.92
C PHE A 33 -11.60 -18.60 -10.97
N TYR A 34 -12.79 -18.21 -10.56
CA TYR A 34 -13.79 -17.58 -11.42
C TYR A 34 -13.65 -16.06 -11.40
N CYS A 35 -13.56 -15.45 -12.57
CA CYS A 35 -13.55 -14.01 -12.76
C CYS A 35 -14.89 -13.54 -13.31
N GLU A 36 -15.63 -12.76 -12.51
CA GLU A 36 -16.93 -12.20 -12.96
C GLU A 36 -16.78 -11.20 -14.09
N TYR A 37 -15.65 -10.50 -14.16
CA TYR A 37 -15.41 -9.48 -15.17
C TYR A 37 -15.44 -10.02 -16.60
N ASP A 38 -14.82 -11.17 -16.86
CA ASP A 38 -14.77 -11.78 -18.18
C ASP A 38 -15.58 -13.08 -18.28
N GLY A 39 -16.16 -13.55 -17.18
CA GLY A 39 -16.96 -14.77 -17.12
C GLY A 39 -16.18 -16.07 -17.32
N LYS A 40 -14.86 -16.02 -17.14
CA LYS A 40 -13.97 -17.18 -17.34
C LYS A 40 -13.45 -17.73 -16.02
N THR A 41 -13.09 -19.00 -16.04
CA THR A 41 -12.42 -19.68 -14.93
C THR A 41 -10.95 -19.89 -15.27
N TYR A 42 -10.07 -19.56 -14.34
CA TYR A 42 -8.62 -19.68 -14.49
C TYR A 42 -8.06 -20.75 -13.57
N PRO A 43 -7.00 -21.47 -13.97
CA PRO A 43 -6.39 -22.50 -13.12
C PRO A 43 -5.60 -21.92 -11.96
N THR A 44 -5.17 -20.67 -12.08
CA THR A 44 -4.36 -19.97 -11.07
C THR A 44 -4.87 -18.55 -10.83
N ALA A 45 -4.53 -18.00 -9.68
CA ALA A 45 -4.74 -16.60 -9.36
C ALA A 45 -3.46 -16.01 -8.76
N VAL A 46 -3.31 -14.70 -8.89
CA VAL A 46 -2.21 -13.95 -8.27
C VAL A 46 -2.74 -13.14 -7.10
N ARG A 47 -1.92 -12.93 -6.09
CA ARG A 47 -2.27 -12.03 -4.98
C ARG A 47 -1.78 -10.63 -5.30
N ARG A 48 -2.65 -9.64 -5.07
CA ARG A 48 -2.33 -8.23 -5.24
C ARG A 48 -2.64 -7.49 -3.95
N TYR A 49 -1.77 -6.59 -3.56
CA TYR A 49 -1.96 -5.78 -2.36
C TYR A 49 -3.14 -4.82 -2.48
N VAL A 50 -3.85 -4.69 -1.36
CA VAL A 50 -4.89 -3.67 -1.13
C VAL A 50 -4.79 -3.21 0.32
N ALA A 51 -3.58 -2.90 0.76
CA ALA A 51 -3.31 -2.57 2.15
C ALA A 51 -3.59 -1.10 2.44
N ASN A 52 -3.94 -0.80 3.67
CA ASN A 52 -4.01 0.55 4.20
C ASN A 52 -2.90 0.77 5.21
N ALA A 53 -2.23 1.91 5.11
CA ALA A 53 -1.20 2.32 6.05
C ALA A 53 -1.51 3.71 6.61
N ARG A 54 -1.13 3.94 7.85
CA ARG A 54 -1.15 5.30 8.41
C ARG A 54 0.15 5.98 8.05
N VAL A 55 0.03 7.08 7.37
CA VAL A 55 1.16 7.86 6.85
C VAL A 55 1.18 9.20 7.55
N MET A 56 2.33 9.58 8.06
CA MET A 56 2.50 10.76 8.89
C MET A 56 3.59 11.67 8.33
N ASP A 57 3.30 12.96 8.31
CA ASP A 57 4.30 14.01 8.13
C ASP A 57 4.16 15.08 9.24
N ALA A 58 4.86 16.20 9.10
CA ALA A 58 4.80 17.29 10.08
C ALA A 58 3.41 17.94 10.20
N SER A 59 2.55 17.80 9.20
CA SER A 59 1.21 18.39 9.18
C SER A 59 0.11 17.51 9.76
N GLY A 60 0.34 16.21 9.89
CA GLY A 60 -0.65 15.28 10.44
C GLY A 60 -0.52 13.85 9.95
N ILE A 61 -1.55 13.07 10.22
CA ILE A 61 -1.63 11.64 9.88
C ILE A 61 -2.85 11.40 8.99
N ILE A 62 -2.68 10.64 7.92
CA ILE A 62 -3.76 10.15 7.08
C ILE A 62 -3.70 8.63 6.95
N SER A 63 -4.83 8.01 6.67
CA SER A 63 -4.89 6.61 6.26
C SER A 63 -4.90 6.56 4.74
N ALA A 64 -3.90 5.94 4.15
CA ALA A 64 -3.73 5.87 2.70
C ALA A 64 -3.75 4.43 2.22
N SER A 65 -4.39 4.20 1.07
CA SER A 65 -4.41 2.89 0.42
C SER A 65 -3.14 2.69 -0.41
N LEU A 66 -2.53 1.53 -0.24
CA LEU A 66 -1.38 1.07 -1.01
C LEU A 66 -1.83 -0.06 -1.92
N PHE A 67 -1.73 0.14 -3.22
CA PHE A 67 -2.00 -0.90 -4.20
C PHE A 67 -0.72 -1.68 -4.54
N ASP A 68 -0.84 -2.72 -5.33
CA ASP A 68 0.18 -3.74 -5.49
C ASP A 68 1.61 -3.21 -5.74
N GLU A 69 1.78 -2.31 -6.70
CA GLU A 69 3.10 -1.77 -7.05
C GLU A 69 3.75 -1.01 -5.90
N GLN A 70 3.00 -0.09 -5.30
CA GLN A 70 3.50 0.77 -4.22
C GLN A 70 3.68 -0.02 -2.92
N ALA A 71 2.76 -0.93 -2.62
CA ALA A 71 2.85 -1.78 -1.44
C ALA A 71 4.05 -2.74 -1.54
N THR A 72 4.34 -3.29 -2.70
CA THR A 72 5.52 -4.12 -2.93
C THR A 72 6.81 -3.34 -2.64
N VAL A 73 6.89 -2.08 -3.06
CA VAL A 73 8.03 -1.21 -2.76
C VAL A 73 8.15 -0.93 -1.27
N VAL A 74 7.06 -0.54 -0.62
CA VAL A 74 7.05 -0.19 0.81
C VAL A 74 7.34 -1.38 1.71
N PHE A 75 6.75 -2.54 1.43
CA PHE A 75 6.96 -3.75 2.22
C PHE A 75 8.23 -4.50 1.84
N GLY A 76 8.79 -4.25 0.66
CA GLY A 76 9.96 -4.96 0.15
C GLY A 76 9.70 -6.42 -0.21
N LYS A 77 8.44 -6.81 -0.35
CA LYS A 77 8.00 -8.18 -0.64
C LYS A 77 6.76 -8.15 -1.52
N THR A 78 6.59 -9.20 -2.33
CA THR A 78 5.33 -9.42 -3.05
C THR A 78 4.21 -9.87 -2.11
N ALA A 79 2.97 -9.73 -2.56
CA ALA A 79 1.81 -10.19 -1.78
C ALA A 79 1.85 -11.70 -1.53
N ASP A 80 2.32 -12.49 -2.49
CA ASP A 80 2.50 -13.94 -2.33
C ASP A 80 3.52 -14.27 -1.23
N ARG A 81 4.65 -13.57 -1.21
CA ARG A 81 5.67 -13.77 -0.18
C ARG A 81 5.17 -13.39 1.21
N LEU A 82 4.41 -12.30 1.31
CA LEU A 82 3.82 -11.91 2.58
C LEU A 82 2.78 -12.92 3.07
N HIS A 83 2.00 -13.49 2.16
CA HIS A 83 1.05 -14.56 2.47
C HIS A 83 1.76 -15.82 3.01
N GLU A 84 2.85 -16.24 2.36
CA GLU A 84 3.67 -17.36 2.83
C GLU A 84 4.17 -17.14 4.26
N LEU A 85 4.70 -15.95 4.55
CA LEU A 85 5.15 -15.58 5.89
C LEU A 85 4.02 -15.64 6.92
N ARG A 86 2.83 -15.18 6.55
CA ARG A 86 1.67 -15.21 7.44
C ARG A 86 1.25 -16.62 7.80
N GLU A 87 1.29 -17.54 6.83
CA GLU A 87 0.93 -18.94 7.03
C GLU A 87 2.01 -19.74 7.77
N GLU A 88 3.29 -19.47 7.49
CA GLU A 88 4.41 -20.23 8.05
C GLU A 88 4.84 -19.73 9.44
N ALA A 89 4.86 -18.41 9.63
CA ALA A 89 5.40 -17.81 10.85
C ALA A 89 4.73 -16.46 11.16
N ALA A 90 3.68 -16.48 11.99
CA ALA A 90 2.93 -15.28 12.35
C ALA A 90 3.82 -14.19 12.96
N ASP A 91 4.81 -14.55 13.77
CA ASP A 91 5.74 -13.58 14.36
C ASP A 91 6.65 -12.92 13.31
N ALA A 92 7.14 -13.68 12.33
CA ALA A 92 7.92 -13.14 11.22
C ALA A 92 7.08 -12.22 10.34
N TYR A 93 5.81 -12.51 10.15
CA TYR A 93 4.86 -11.65 9.47
C TYR A 93 4.71 -10.29 10.18
N LYS A 94 4.46 -10.31 11.48
CA LYS A 94 4.34 -9.08 12.28
C LYS A 94 5.65 -8.29 12.30
N MET A 95 6.78 -8.94 12.43
CA MET A 95 8.10 -8.30 12.36
C MET A 95 8.35 -7.65 11.01
N SER A 96 7.94 -8.28 9.93
CA SER A 96 8.04 -7.71 8.57
C SER A 96 7.25 -6.41 8.43
N LEU A 97 6.03 -6.36 8.96
CA LEU A 97 5.21 -5.15 8.97
C LEU A 97 5.80 -4.06 9.87
N ASN A 98 6.31 -4.42 11.04
CA ASN A 98 6.98 -3.48 11.94
C ASN A 98 8.25 -2.90 11.32
N LYS A 99 9.00 -3.71 10.57
CA LYS A 99 10.18 -3.25 9.83
C LYS A 99 9.84 -2.27 8.73
N ALA A 100 8.69 -2.43 8.08
CA ALA A 100 8.19 -1.50 7.08
C ALA A 100 7.66 -0.20 7.70
N SER A 101 7.28 -0.20 8.99
CA SER A 101 6.88 0.98 9.74
C SER A 101 8.08 1.87 10.06
N TRP A 102 7.82 3.16 10.18
CA TRP A 102 8.85 4.19 10.49
C TRP A 102 9.90 4.38 9.40
N GLN A 103 9.69 3.81 8.20
CA GLN A 103 10.48 4.11 7.03
C GLN A 103 9.98 5.39 6.37
N GLU A 104 10.90 6.19 5.91
CA GLU A 104 10.62 7.46 5.25
C GLU A 104 10.57 7.28 3.73
N TRP A 105 9.54 7.82 3.11
CA TRP A 105 9.29 7.71 1.68
C TRP A 105 8.86 9.04 1.09
N THR A 106 9.15 9.25 -0.18
CA THR A 106 8.51 10.28 -0.98
C THR A 106 7.29 9.66 -1.66
N PHE A 107 6.11 10.06 -1.21
CA PHE A 107 4.84 9.59 -1.75
C PHE A 107 4.20 10.62 -2.67
N ARG A 108 3.64 10.12 -3.77
CA ARG A 108 2.64 10.86 -4.52
C ARG A 108 1.28 10.32 -4.09
N VAL A 109 0.47 11.17 -3.48
CA VAL A 109 -0.82 10.80 -2.92
C VAL A 109 -1.92 11.49 -3.68
N LYS A 110 -2.93 10.73 -4.08
CA LYS A 110 -4.16 11.26 -4.66
C LYS A 110 -5.26 11.26 -3.60
N ALA A 111 -5.86 12.41 -3.39
CA ALA A 111 -7.05 12.55 -2.56
C ALA A 111 -8.28 12.56 -3.46
N PHE A 112 -9.32 11.85 -3.05
CA PHE A 112 -10.62 11.87 -3.72
C PHE A 112 -11.73 11.78 -2.69
N ALA A 113 -12.91 12.30 -3.08
CA ALA A 113 -14.10 12.24 -2.26
C ALA A 113 -14.97 11.07 -2.69
N SER A 114 -15.52 10.34 -1.72
CA SER A 114 -16.51 9.31 -1.97
C SER A 114 -17.73 9.51 -1.06
N MET A 115 -18.91 9.16 -1.57
CA MET A 115 -20.14 9.18 -0.80
C MET A 115 -20.33 7.84 -0.10
N TRP A 116 -20.56 7.89 1.21
CA TRP A 116 -20.91 6.73 2.02
C TRP A 116 -22.03 7.09 2.96
N GLU A 117 -23.14 6.37 2.88
CA GLU A 117 -24.34 6.61 3.69
C GLU A 117 -24.80 8.09 3.71
N GLY A 118 -24.73 8.76 2.56
CA GLY A 118 -25.07 10.17 2.43
C GLY A 118 -24.03 11.17 2.92
N ASN A 119 -22.90 10.69 3.45
CA ASN A 119 -21.79 11.52 3.93
C ASN A 119 -20.63 11.54 2.94
N LEU A 120 -20.06 12.71 2.73
CA LEU A 120 -18.86 12.87 1.91
C LEU A 120 -17.63 12.50 2.74
N ARG A 121 -16.83 11.54 2.25
CA ARG A 121 -15.57 11.12 2.88
C ARG A 121 -14.40 11.35 1.94
N LYS A 122 -13.31 11.88 2.47
CA LYS A 122 -12.04 11.94 1.76
C LYS A 122 -11.30 10.62 1.90
N LYS A 123 -10.84 10.11 0.77
CA LYS A 123 -9.97 8.94 0.72
C LYS A 123 -8.64 9.31 0.08
N TYR A 124 -7.58 8.67 0.52
CA TYR A 124 -6.24 8.90 0.02
C TYR A 124 -5.68 7.60 -0.56
N CYS A 125 -5.04 7.72 -1.70
CA CYS A 125 -4.40 6.60 -2.38
C CYS A 125 -2.97 6.99 -2.74
N VAL A 126 -2.01 6.14 -2.40
CA VAL A 126 -0.62 6.32 -2.82
C VAL A 126 -0.49 5.84 -4.26
N ILE A 127 -0.15 6.74 -5.17
CA ILE A 127 0.01 6.42 -6.59
C ILE A 127 1.47 6.26 -7.01
N ASP A 128 2.40 6.67 -6.17
CA ASP A 128 3.84 6.45 -6.36
C ASP A 128 4.55 6.49 -5.01
N ALA A 129 5.58 5.65 -4.84
CA ALA A 129 6.39 5.59 -3.64
C ALA A 129 7.86 5.42 -4.04
N LYS A 130 8.70 6.33 -3.55
CA LYS A 130 10.15 6.31 -3.81
C LYS A 130 10.92 6.52 -2.51
N PRO A 131 12.10 5.93 -2.34
CA PRO A 131 12.98 6.29 -1.24
C PRO A 131 13.27 7.79 -1.22
N VAL A 132 13.37 8.38 -0.05
CA VAL A 132 13.70 9.81 0.08
C VAL A 132 15.10 10.06 -0.46
N ASN A 133 15.22 11.05 -1.32
CA ASN A 133 16.51 11.57 -1.75
C ASN A 133 16.96 12.63 -0.74
N PHE A 134 17.73 12.21 0.27
CA PHE A 134 18.17 13.09 1.35
C PHE A 134 19.05 14.24 0.86
N VAL A 135 19.82 14.06 -0.21
CA VAL A 135 20.65 15.13 -0.78
C VAL A 135 19.79 16.24 -1.39
N ALA A 136 18.82 15.88 -2.21
CA ALA A 136 17.90 16.83 -2.81
C ALA A 136 17.03 17.52 -1.75
N GLU A 137 16.56 16.79 -0.75
CA GLU A 137 15.76 17.31 0.35
C GLU A 137 16.56 18.30 1.21
N THR A 138 17.81 17.98 1.53
CA THR A 138 18.71 18.88 2.26
C THR A 138 18.93 20.18 1.47
N ARG A 139 19.18 20.11 0.19
CA ARG A 139 19.34 21.29 -0.66
C ARG A 139 18.09 22.16 -0.67
N ARG A 140 16.93 21.55 -0.78
CA ARG A 140 15.64 22.26 -0.73
C ARG A 140 15.45 22.98 0.61
N THR A 141 15.71 22.30 1.69
CA THR A 141 15.60 22.87 3.04
C THR A 141 16.55 24.03 3.26
N LEU A 142 17.81 23.89 2.83
CA LEU A 142 18.79 24.97 2.91
C LEU A 142 18.38 26.20 2.11
N SER A 143 17.82 25.99 0.90
CA SER A 143 17.30 27.10 0.07
C SER A 143 16.13 27.81 0.75
N GLN A 144 15.20 27.08 1.35
CA GLN A 144 14.07 27.65 2.09
C GLN A 144 14.54 28.45 3.31
N LEU A 145 15.52 27.94 4.04
CA LEU A 145 16.09 28.66 5.20
C LEU A 145 16.79 29.94 4.76
N ALA A 146 17.50 29.93 3.63
CA ALA A 146 18.14 31.11 3.08
C ALA A 146 17.13 32.19 2.66
N GLU A 147 15.99 31.80 2.11
CA GLU A 147 14.89 32.71 1.75
C GLU A 147 14.20 33.34 2.96
N MET A 148 14.23 32.66 4.10
CA MET A 148 13.63 33.14 5.38
C MET A 148 14.55 34.07 6.15
N ALA A 149 15.83 34.14 5.80
CA ALA A 149 16.83 34.95 6.50
C ALA A 149 16.76 36.43 6.12
#